data_57cd8007227d2508f0b7b96a57d83bc6
#
_entry.id   57cd8007227d2508f0b7b96a57d83bc6
#
_cell.length_a   1.000
_cell.length_b   1.000
_cell.length_c   1.000
_cell.angle_alpha   90.00
_cell.angle_beta   90.00
_cell.angle_gamma   90.00
#
_symmetry.space_group_name_H-M   'P 1'
#
loop_
_entity.id
_entity.type
_entity.pdbx_description
1 polymer ?
#
loop_
_entity_poly.entity_id
_entity_poly.type
_entity_poly.pdbx_seq_one_letter_code
_entity_poly.pdbx_strand_id
1 'polypeptide(L)'
;MSVTSRVLLVKRPIKNGKSSLYLRYSPAIFLKDKMKRVYKESLGIYVYDKPKTDKERAYNVKMMTRAEGILACRTESIINEQFGFLDKSKMKGDFLEYYRNLAEGKPSNSKWWGSYQHFEKFIHGKCSFEELDVDVAKKFGEYLLTATSVRRPGVAMHTNTKASYFSTFRAVLKRAYRDRLLKENINDYLDKIEYVETKREYLTLEELKRLDTTPCDIPVLRRAAIFSCFTGLRVSDIIQLEWKHIVKAPDGGWCM
;
A
#
# COMPACT_ATOMS: atom_id res chain seq x y z
N MET A 1 13.85 31.83 -0.49
CA MET A 1 12.91 31.99 -1.62
C MET A 1 13.06 30.76 -2.54
N SER A 2 12.05 29.91 -2.67
CA SER A 2 12.11 28.76 -3.60
C SER A 2 11.89 29.29 -5.01
N VAL A 3 12.89 29.14 -5.86
CA VAL A 3 12.81 29.57 -7.27
C VAL A 3 11.93 28.57 -8.04
N THR A 4 10.75 29.03 -8.47
CA THR A 4 9.85 28.20 -9.29
C THR A 4 10.53 27.84 -10.61
N SER A 5 10.66 26.55 -10.90
CA SER A 5 11.23 26.11 -12.17
C SER A 5 10.32 26.50 -13.33
N ARG A 6 10.82 27.33 -14.23
CA ARG A 6 10.12 27.70 -15.46
C ARG A 6 10.29 26.62 -16.52
N VAL A 7 9.20 26.22 -17.15
CA VAL A 7 9.20 25.25 -18.26
C VAL A 7 8.94 25.99 -19.57
N LEU A 8 9.74 25.73 -20.58
CA LEU A 8 9.62 26.34 -21.89
C LEU A 8 9.63 25.24 -22.96
N LEU A 9 8.71 25.34 -23.92
CA LEU A 9 8.73 24.53 -25.13
C LEU A 9 9.69 25.16 -26.14
N VAL A 10 10.69 24.42 -26.58
CA VAL A 10 11.75 24.93 -27.46
C VAL A 10 11.88 24.02 -28.68
N LYS A 11 12.13 24.63 -29.86
CA LYS A 11 12.42 23.96 -31.12
C LYS A 11 13.93 23.86 -31.31
N ARG A 12 14.40 22.71 -31.76
CA ARG A 12 15.80 22.51 -32.18
C ARG A 12 15.82 21.97 -33.61
N PRO A 13 16.42 22.69 -34.53
CA PRO A 13 16.59 22.21 -35.91
C PRO A 13 17.34 20.89 -35.97
N ILE A 14 16.87 19.99 -36.80
CA ILE A 14 17.49 18.71 -37.14
C ILE A 14 17.69 18.59 -38.65
N LYS A 15 18.32 17.52 -39.11
CA LYS A 15 18.47 17.27 -40.55
C LYS A 15 17.10 17.14 -41.22
N ASN A 16 17.05 17.39 -42.55
CA ASN A 16 15.86 17.25 -43.41
C ASN A 16 14.75 18.30 -43.18
N GLY A 17 15.08 19.56 -42.84
CA GLY A 17 14.11 20.64 -42.72
C GLY A 17 13.03 20.47 -41.68
N LYS A 18 13.34 19.73 -40.60
CA LYS A 18 12.48 19.51 -39.46
C LYS A 18 13.13 20.02 -38.17
N SER A 19 12.31 20.33 -37.18
CA SER A 19 12.75 20.63 -35.83
C SER A 19 12.19 19.62 -34.85
N SER A 20 13.02 19.23 -33.88
CA SER A 20 12.60 18.45 -32.72
C SER A 20 12.11 19.37 -31.63
N LEU A 21 11.01 18.99 -30.96
CA LEU A 21 10.47 19.71 -29.81
C LEU A 21 11.00 19.12 -28.50
N TYR A 22 11.39 19.98 -27.57
CA TYR A 22 11.82 19.60 -26.23
C TYR A 22 11.38 20.62 -25.19
N LEU A 23 11.24 20.17 -23.94
CA LEU A 23 11.03 21.03 -22.79
C LEU A 23 12.38 21.44 -22.20
N ARG A 24 12.52 22.74 -21.89
CA ARG A 24 13.65 23.30 -21.18
C ARG A 24 13.23 23.75 -19.79
N TYR A 25 13.97 23.32 -18.80
CA TYR A 25 13.74 23.63 -17.39
C TYR A 25 14.78 24.63 -16.88
N SER A 26 14.33 25.66 -16.16
CA SER A 26 15.21 26.63 -15.53
C SER A 26 14.66 27.02 -14.16
N PRO A 27 15.32 26.65 -13.06
CA PRO A 27 16.46 25.72 -12.96
C PRO A 27 16.13 24.26 -13.31
N ALA A 28 17.18 23.39 -13.32
CA ALA A 28 17.01 21.96 -13.58
C ALA A 28 16.07 21.30 -12.58
N ILE A 29 15.20 20.41 -13.07
CA ILE A 29 14.30 19.63 -12.24
C ILE A 29 14.84 18.22 -12.00
N PHE A 30 14.45 17.59 -10.89
CA PHE A 30 14.76 16.19 -10.61
C PHE A 30 13.63 15.31 -11.18
N LEU A 31 13.93 14.51 -12.21
CA LEU A 31 12.99 13.54 -12.75
C LEU A 31 13.12 12.21 -12.01
N LYS A 32 12.07 11.83 -11.26
CA LYS A 32 12.02 10.59 -10.48
C LYS A 32 12.18 9.34 -11.35
N ASP A 33 11.56 9.35 -12.53
CA ASP A 33 11.62 8.23 -13.50
C ASP A 33 13.04 7.94 -13.98
N LYS A 34 13.90 8.97 -14.01
CA LYS A 34 15.29 8.86 -14.49
C LYS A 34 16.33 9.00 -13.37
N MET A 35 15.86 9.23 -12.13
CA MET A 35 16.71 9.43 -10.94
C MET A 35 17.83 10.46 -11.15
N LYS A 36 17.59 11.51 -11.93
CA LYS A 36 18.58 12.56 -12.24
C LYS A 36 17.98 13.93 -12.44
N ARG A 37 18.82 14.96 -12.25
CA ARG A 37 18.46 16.34 -12.63
C ARG A 37 18.62 16.54 -14.12
N VAL A 38 17.62 17.17 -14.75
CA VAL A 38 17.61 17.45 -16.18
C VAL A 38 17.25 18.90 -16.46
N TYR A 39 17.94 19.48 -17.44
CA TYR A 39 17.65 20.82 -17.97
C TYR A 39 16.80 20.74 -19.23
N LYS A 40 16.75 19.57 -19.90
CA LYS A 40 16.07 19.36 -21.17
C LYS A 40 15.44 17.98 -21.21
N GLU A 41 14.21 17.91 -21.71
CA GLU A 41 13.47 16.68 -21.95
C GLU A 41 12.97 16.67 -23.39
N SER A 42 13.41 15.69 -24.20
CA SER A 42 12.92 15.52 -25.57
C SER A 42 11.51 14.94 -25.55
N LEU A 43 10.62 15.51 -26.35
CA LEU A 43 9.23 15.03 -26.46
C LEU A 43 9.06 13.93 -27.52
N GLY A 44 10.09 13.67 -28.33
CA GLY A 44 9.96 12.76 -29.48
C GLY A 44 9.00 13.30 -30.58
N ILE A 45 8.68 14.59 -30.54
CA ILE A 45 7.78 15.25 -31.48
C ILE A 45 8.61 16.08 -32.46
N TYR A 46 8.27 15.98 -33.73
CA TYR A 46 8.96 16.68 -34.82
C TYR A 46 7.97 17.54 -35.60
N VAL A 47 8.41 18.70 -36.06
CA VAL A 47 7.64 19.62 -36.88
C VAL A 47 8.45 20.04 -38.10
N TYR A 48 7.81 20.36 -39.20
CA TYR A 48 8.45 20.92 -40.39
C TYR A 48 8.79 22.38 -40.15
N ASP A 49 10.03 22.79 -40.48
CA ASP A 49 10.47 24.19 -40.29
C ASP A 49 9.79 25.13 -41.31
N LYS A 50 9.64 24.66 -42.53
CA LYS A 50 8.99 25.40 -43.63
C LYS A 50 7.97 24.48 -44.32
N PRO A 51 6.74 24.34 -43.77
CA PRO A 51 5.73 23.48 -44.38
C PRO A 51 5.31 24.03 -45.74
N LYS A 52 5.41 23.21 -46.79
CA LYS A 52 5.08 23.58 -48.17
C LYS A 52 3.66 23.21 -48.55
N THR A 53 3.14 22.13 -47.97
CA THR A 53 1.81 21.58 -48.30
C THR A 53 0.83 21.81 -47.14
N ASP A 54 -0.47 21.82 -47.42
CA ASP A 54 -1.51 21.95 -46.40
C ASP A 54 -1.51 20.75 -45.45
N LYS A 55 -1.12 19.58 -45.94
CA LYS A 55 -0.95 18.38 -45.08
C LYS A 55 0.17 18.58 -44.04
N GLU A 56 1.28 19.18 -44.42
CA GLU A 56 2.40 19.49 -43.52
C GLU A 56 2.01 20.57 -42.52
N ARG A 57 1.21 21.58 -42.93
CA ARG A 57 0.68 22.62 -42.04
C ARG A 57 -0.26 22.01 -41.00
N ALA A 58 -1.22 21.20 -41.45
CA ALA A 58 -2.15 20.48 -40.54
C ALA A 58 -1.41 19.54 -39.55
N TYR A 59 -0.38 18.84 -40.06
CA TYR A 59 0.48 18.02 -39.20
C TYR A 59 1.20 18.85 -38.15
N ASN A 60 1.79 19.98 -38.50
CA ASN A 60 2.47 20.87 -37.57
C ASN A 60 1.52 21.38 -36.47
N VAL A 61 0.31 21.80 -36.87
CA VAL A 61 -0.71 22.24 -35.88
C VAL A 61 -0.99 21.12 -34.89
N LYS A 62 -1.30 19.92 -35.35
CA LYS A 62 -1.58 18.76 -34.50
C LYS A 62 -0.41 18.44 -33.56
N MET A 63 0.83 18.48 -34.02
CA MET A 63 2.02 18.21 -33.24
C MET A 63 2.32 19.30 -32.23
N MET A 64 2.08 20.56 -32.59
CA MET A 64 2.22 21.70 -31.64
C MET A 64 1.19 21.63 -30.54
N THR A 65 -0.09 21.41 -30.84
CA THR A 65 -1.15 21.23 -29.83
C THR A 65 -0.81 20.09 -28.86
N ARG A 66 -0.28 18.97 -29.36
CA ARG A 66 0.16 17.86 -28.52
C ARG A 66 1.32 18.27 -27.61
N ALA A 67 2.30 18.99 -28.13
CA ALA A 67 3.46 19.46 -27.34
C ALA A 67 3.06 20.49 -26.28
N GLU A 68 2.14 21.39 -26.60
CA GLU A 68 1.56 22.36 -25.67
C GLU A 68 0.76 21.67 -24.54
N GLY A 69 0.01 20.62 -24.87
CA GLY A 69 -0.65 19.79 -23.87
C GLY A 69 0.35 19.15 -22.89
N ILE A 70 1.46 18.61 -23.40
CA ILE A 70 2.51 18.05 -22.54
C ILE A 70 3.19 19.15 -21.70
N LEU A 71 3.45 20.33 -22.28
CA LEU A 71 3.99 21.48 -21.56
C LEU A 71 3.08 21.87 -20.37
N ALA A 72 1.76 21.97 -20.62
CA ALA A 72 0.77 22.31 -19.60
C ALA A 72 0.78 21.28 -18.44
N CYS A 73 0.72 19.99 -18.77
CA CYS A 73 0.80 18.90 -17.79
C CYS A 73 2.10 18.94 -16.97
N ARG A 74 3.25 19.20 -17.61
CA ARG A 74 4.54 19.30 -16.90
C ARG A 74 4.62 20.53 -16.01
N THR A 75 4.09 21.65 -16.45
CA THR A 75 4.03 22.89 -15.66
C THR A 75 3.16 22.69 -14.42
N GLU A 76 1.98 22.11 -14.59
CA GLU A 76 1.08 21.77 -13.49
C GLU A 76 1.74 20.79 -12.50
N SER A 77 2.42 19.75 -12.99
CA SER A 77 3.14 18.78 -12.14
C SER A 77 4.23 19.45 -11.28
N ILE A 78 5.00 20.40 -11.85
CA ILE A 78 6.04 21.13 -11.14
C ILE A 78 5.42 22.06 -10.08
N ILE A 79 4.34 22.76 -10.43
CA ILE A 79 3.61 23.62 -9.50
C ILE A 79 3.06 22.77 -8.35
N ASN A 80 2.43 21.65 -8.63
CA ASN A 80 1.87 20.74 -7.64
C ASN A 80 2.97 20.18 -6.71
N GLU A 81 4.12 19.80 -7.27
CA GLU A 81 5.26 19.29 -6.48
C GLU A 81 5.86 20.39 -5.59
N GLN A 82 5.97 21.62 -6.10
CA GLN A 82 6.58 22.74 -5.38
C GLN A 82 5.70 23.30 -4.27
N PHE A 83 4.40 23.39 -4.50
CA PHE A 83 3.43 23.92 -3.53
C PHE A 83 2.73 22.83 -2.73
N GLY A 84 3.06 21.58 -2.96
CA GLY A 84 2.44 20.46 -2.25
C GLY A 84 0.99 20.20 -2.65
N PHE A 85 0.55 20.76 -3.78
CA PHE A 85 -0.77 20.46 -4.31
C PHE A 85 -0.88 19.01 -4.75
N LEU A 86 -2.08 18.46 -4.61
CA LEU A 86 -2.38 17.10 -5.03
C LEU A 86 -2.43 17.00 -6.55
N ASP A 87 -1.78 15.98 -7.08
CA ASP A 87 -1.85 15.66 -8.50
C ASP A 87 -3.20 14.99 -8.81
N LYS A 88 -4.11 15.73 -9.42
CA LYS A 88 -5.45 15.24 -9.80
C LYS A 88 -5.41 14.00 -10.68
N SER A 89 -4.35 13.81 -11.47
CA SER A 89 -4.21 12.61 -12.30
C SER A 89 -3.99 11.35 -11.45
N LYS A 90 -3.26 11.47 -10.34
CA LYS A 90 -3.03 10.37 -9.39
C LYS A 90 -4.25 10.03 -8.57
N MET A 91 -5.11 11.00 -8.31
CA MET A 91 -6.36 10.78 -7.57
C MET A 91 -7.39 9.94 -8.35
N LYS A 92 -7.28 9.90 -9.69
CA LYS A 92 -8.08 9.00 -10.55
C LYS A 92 -7.54 7.56 -10.56
N GLY A 93 -6.40 7.32 -9.93
CA GLY A 93 -5.85 5.98 -9.74
C GLY A 93 -6.78 5.09 -8.91
N ASP A 94 -6.67 3.78 -9.09
CA ASP A 94 -7.48 2.79 -8.37
C ASP A 94 -6.92 2.55 -6.97
N PHE A 95 -7.69 2.94 -5.93
CA PHE A 95 -7.35 2.67 -4.54
C PHE A 95 -7.38 1.18 -4.22
N LEU A 96 -8.30 0.43 -4.83
CA LEU A 96 -8.40 -1.00 -4.60
C LEU A 96 -7.15 -1.74 -5.09
N GLU A 97 -6.62 -1.36 -6.26
CA GLU A 97 -5.36 -1.89 -6.78
C GLU A 97 -4.17 -1.51 -5.88
N TYR A 98 -4.11 -0.26 -5.43
CA TYR A 98 -3.10 0.20 -4.47
C TYR A 98 -3.14 -0.61 -3.17
N TYR A 99 -4.34 -0.86 -2.62
CA TYR A 99 -4.51 -1.65 -1.41
C TYR A 99 -4.07 -3.10 -1.63
N ARG A 100 -4.46 -3.69 -2.76
CA ARG A 100 -4.07 -5.04 -3.16
C ARG A 100 -2.55 -5.20 -3.19
N ASN A 101 -1.84 -4.28 -3.86
CA ASN A 101 -0.38 -4.29 -3.95
C ASN A 101 0.28 -4.24 -2.57
N LEU A 102 -0.29 -3.48 -1.63
CA LEU A 102 0.19 -3.45 -0.23
C LEU A 102 -0.10 -4.76 0.52
N ALA A 103 -1.20 -5.44 0.22
CA ALA A 103 -1.55 -6.72 0.83
C ALA A 103 -0.74 -7.88 0.26
N GLU A 104 -0.45 -7.88 -1.05
CA GLU A 104 0.38 -8.90 -1.73
C GLU A 104 1.83 -8.93 -1.23
N GLY A 105 2.36 -7.79 -0.77
CA GLY A 105 3.66 -7.72 -0.10
C GLY A 105 3.70 -8.36 1.29
N LYS A 106 2.61 -9.03 1.75
CA LYS A 106 2.48 -9.67 3.06
C LYS A 106 2.06 -11.14 2.91
N PRO A 107 2.32 -11.99 3.92
CA PRO A 107 1.83 -13.38 3.86
C PRO A 107 0.33 -13.45 3.54
N SER A 108 -0.07 -14.42 2.71
CA SER A 108 -1.46 -14.57 2.22
C SER A 108 -2.51 -14.79 3.32
N ASN A 109 -2.09 -15.27 4.51
CA ASN A 109 -2.95 -15.45 5.68
C ASN A 109 -2.94 -14.23 6.62
N SER A 110 -2.26 -13.13 6.23
CA SER A 110 -2.14 -11.93 7.05
C SER A 110 -3.45 -11.17 7.20
N LYS A 111 -3.52 -10.33 8.24
CA LYS A 111 -4.62 -9.37 8.43
C LYS A 111 -4.76 -8.38 7.28
N TRP A 112 -3.68 -8.12 6.51
CA TRP A 112 -3.69 -7.23 5.36
C TRP A 112 -4.55 -7.78 4.23
N TRP A 113 -4.33 -9.07 3.90
CA TRP A 113 -5.11 -9.74 2.88
C TRP A 113 -6.58 -9.89 3.28
N GLY A 114 -6.84 -10.27 4.54
CA GLY A 114 -8.22 -10.36 5.04
C GLY A 114 -8.95 -9.01 5.01
N SER A 115 -8.28 -7.92 5.41
CA SER A 115 -8.87 -6.58 5.37
C SER A 115 -9.13 -6.11 3.93
N TYR A 116 -8.19 -6.36 2.99
CA TYR A 116 -8.37 -6.10 1.58
C TYR A 116 -9.60 -6.82 1.00
N GLN A 117 -9.72 -8.13 1.23
CA GLN A 117 -10.85 -8.93 0.74
C GLN A 117 -12.21 -8.42 1.24
N HIS A 118 -12.27 -7.97 2.49
CA HIS A 118 -13.48 -7.35 3.04
C HIS A 118 -13.78 -6.01 2.39
N PHE A 119 -12.77 -5.20 2.13
CA PHE A 119 -12.96 -3.91 1.46
C PHE A 119 -13.40 -4.10 -0.01
N GLU A 120 -12.77 -5.02 -0.74
CA GLU A 120 -13.15 -5.40 -2.11
C GLU A 120 -14.61 -5.86 -2.18
N LYS A 121 -15.03 -6.71 -1.24
CA LYS A 121 -16.42 -7.17 -1.13
C LYS A 121 -17.39 -6.03 -0.82
N PHE A 122 -16.99 -5.09 0.05
CA PHE A 122 -17.81 -3.94 0.44
C PHE A 122 -18.01 -2.97 -0.71
N ILE A 123 -16.97 -2.67 -1.49
CA ILE A 123 -17.03 -1.67 -2.56
C ILE A 123 -17.58 -2.22 -3.88
N HIS A 124 -17.79 -3.53 -4.00
CA HIS A 124 -18.32 -4.22 -5.17
C HIS A 124 -17.57 -3.93 -6.47
N GLY A 125 -16.25 -3.79 -6.43
CA GLY A 125 -15.48 -3.65 -7.66
C GLY A 125 -14.37 -2.59 -7.61
N LYS A 126 -14.57 -1.43 -8.23
CA LYS A 126 -13.54 -0.38 -8.35
C LYS A 126 -13.78 0.75 -7.35
N CYS A 127 -12.70 1.31 -6.85
CA CYS A 127 -12.72 2.50 -5.99
C CYS A 127 -11.51 3.35 -6.33
N SER A 128 -11.74 4.53 -6.89
CA SER A 128 -10.66 5.51 -7.10
C SER A 128 -10.33 6.24 -5.79
N PHE A 129 -9.13 6.86 -5.72
CA PHE A 129 -8.80 7.72 -4.58
C PHE A 129 -9.72 8.94 -4.47
N GLU A 130 -10.35 9.36 -5.56
CA GLU A 130 -11.30 10.48 -5.59
C GLU A 130 -12.64 10.11 -4.96
N GLU A 131 -13.07 8.86 -5.13
CA GLU A 131 -14.32 8.31 -4.56
C GLU A 131 -14.16 7.91 -3.08
N LEU A 132 -12.92 7.73 -2.63
CA LEU A 132 -12.63 7.34 -1.25
C LEU A 132 -12.66 8.56 -0.33
N ASP A 133 -13.81 8.80 0.28
CA ASP A 133 -14.03 9.86 1.24
C ASP A 133 -14.24 9.34 2.68
N VAL A 134 -14.51 10.26 3.60
CA VAL A 134 -14.78 9.96 5.01
C VAL A 134 -16.00 9.08 5.17
N ASP A 135 -17.03 9.30 4.35
CA ASP A 135 -18.31 8.56 4.45
C ASP A 135 -18.13 7.11 4.01
N VAL A 136 -17.42 6.87 2.92
CA VAL A 136 -17.06 5.50 2.47
C VAL A 136 -16.25 4.77 3.54
N ALA A 137 -15.29 5.46 4.15
CA ALA A 137 -14.45 4.87 5.20
C ALA A 137 -15.25 4.54 6.48
N LYS A 138 -16.21 5.39 6.90
CA LYS A 138 -17.11 5.12 8.02
C LYS A 138 -18.02 3.93 7.73
N LYS A 139 -18.68 3.93 6.58
CA LYS A 139 -19.55 2.82 6.14
C LYS A 139 -18.80 1.49 6.06
N PHE A 140 -17.52 1.50 5.68
CA PHE A 140 -16.71 0.29 5.73
C PHE A 140 -16.48 -0.19 7.17
N GLY A 141 -16.27 0.71 8.12
CA GLY A 141 -16.21 0.38 9.55
C GLY A 141 -17.51 -0.28 10.03
N GLU A 142 -18.66 0.30 9.70
CA GLU A 142 -20.00 -0.24 10.03
C GLU A 142 -20.24 -1.61 9.38
N TYR A 143 -19.87 -1.76 8.09
CA TYR A 143 -19.93 -3.04 7.40
C TYR A 143 -19.13 -4.11 8.14
N LEU A 144 -17.93 -3.81 8.61
CA LEU A 144 -17.10 -4.78 9.33
C LEU A 144 -17.76 -5.25 10.64
N LEU A 145 -18.56 -4.41 11.31
CA LEU A 145 -19.24 -4.80 12.55
C LEU A 145 -20.28 -5.91 12.32
N THR A 146 -20.86 -6.00 11.13
CA THR A 146 -21.88 -7.00 10.77
C THR A 146 -21.35 -8.11 9.86
N ALA A 147 -20.17 -7.93 9.27
CA ALA A 147 -19.61 -8.85 8.29
C ALA A 147 -19.31 -10.24 8.86
N THR A 148 -19.55 -11.25 8.02
CA THR A 148 -19.11 -12.63 8.25
C THR A 148 -17.75 -12.88 7.61
N SER A 149 -17.04 -13.91 8.06
CA SER A 149 -15.72 -14.27 7.55
C SER A 149 -15.76 -14.57 6.03
N VAL A 150 -14.87 -13.94 5.26
CA VAL A 150 -14.72 -14.25 3.83
C VAL A 150 -14.16 -15.66 3.63
N ARG A 151 -13.26 -16.11 4.52
CA ARG A 151 -12.64 -17.45 4.45
C ARG A 151 -13.58 -18.58 4.88
N ARG A 152 -14.56 -18.28 5.75
CA ARG A 152 -15.55 -19.23 6.25
C ARG A 152 -16.93 -18.59 6.13
N PRO A 153 -17.57 -18.67 4.96
CA PRO A 153 -18.90 -18.09 4.73
C PRO A 153 -19.91 -18.53 5.80
N GLY A 154 -20.71 -17.59 6.29
CA GLY A 154 -21.70 -17.84 7.34
C GLY A 154 -21.17 -17.80 8.78
N VAL A 155 -19.85 -17.79 8.98
CA VAL A 155 -19.26 -17.70 10.32
C VAL A 155 -19.06 -16.24 10.70
N ALA A 156 -19.61 -15.81 11.84
CA ALA A 156 -19.40 -14.47 12.36
C ALA A 156 -17.91 -14.24 12.71
N MET A 157 -17.41 -13.05 12.39
CA MET A 157 -16.05 -12.68 12.79
C MET A 157 -16.01 -12.22 14.24
N HIS A 158 -14.96 -12.63 14.95
CA HIS A 158 -14.67 -12.13 16.29
C HIS A 158 -14.39 -10.62 16.27
N THR A 159 -14.86 -9.88 17.30
CA THR A 159 -14.72 -8.41 17.38
C THR A 159 -13.28 -7.96 17.21
N ASN A 160 -12.31 -8.63 17.81
CA ASN A 160 -10.89 -8.29 17.68
C ASN A 160 -10.35 -8.49 16.24
N THR A 161 -10.91 -9.41 15.48
CA THR A 161 -10.59 -9.58 14.05
C THR A 161 -11.11 -8.38 13.25
N LYS A 162 -12.35 -7.96 13.51
CA LYS A 162 -12.96 -6.77 12.87
C LYS A 162 -12.14 -5.51 13.18
N ALA A 163 -11.80 -5.30 14.45
CA ALA A 163 -10.93 -4.20 14.90
C ALA A 163 -9.55 -4.22 14.22
N SER A 164 -8.94 -5.40 14.09
CA SER A 164 -7.66 -5.60 13.42
C SER A 164 -7.75 -5.27 11.92
N TYR A 165 -8.83 -5.67 11.24
CA TYR A 165 -9.04 -5.37 9.82
C TYR A 165 -9.26 -3.88 9.60
N PHE A 166 -10.08 -3.23 10.44
CA PHE A 166 -10.28 -1.80 10.35
C PHE A 166 -9.01 -1.00 10.66
N SER A 167 -8.24 -1.42 11.66
CA SER A 167 -6.92 -0.83 11.95
C SER A 167 -5.95 -0.95 10.77
N THR A 168 -5.99 -2.08 10.04
CA THR A 168 -5.18 -2.27 8.83
C THR A 168 -5.62 -1.33 7.71
N PHE A 169 -6.93 -1.21 7.47
CA PHE A 169 -7.47 -0.25 6.50
C PHE A 169 -7.05 1.19 6.82
N ARG A 170 -7.14 1.60 8.09
CA ARG A 170 -6.65 2.92 8.55
C ARG A 170 -5.15 3.12 8.28
N ALA A 171 -4.34 2.07 8.41
CA ALA A 171 -2.92 2.13 8.07
C ALA A 171 -2.69 2.33 6.57
N VAL A 172 -3.53 1.72 5.72
CA VAL A 172 -3.51 1.95 4.26
C VAL A 172 -3.89 3.39 3.93
N LEU A 173 -4.97 3.92 4.52
CA LEU A 173 -5.38 5.32 4.34
C LEU A 173 -4.26 6.29 4.74
N LYS A 174 -3.62 6.05 5.88
CA LYS A 174 -2.50 6.87 6.36
C LYS A 174 -1.32 6.84 5.37
N ARG A 175 -1.05 5.70 4.78
CA ARG A 175 0.00 5.56 3.76
C ARG A 175 -0.39 6.29 2.47
N ALA A 176 -1.62 6.10 1.97
CA ALA A 176 -2.13 6.80 0.80
C ALA A 176 -2.08 8.33 0.96
N TYR A 177 -2.42 8.84 2.15
CA TYR A 177 -2.28 10.27 2.47
C TYR A 177 -0.82 10.73 2.44
N ARG A 178 0.12 9.98 3.01
CA ARG A 178 1.57 10.27 2.95
C ARG A 178 2.11 10.25 1.52
N ASP A 179 1.58 9.35 0.69
CA ASP A 179 1.91 9.22 -0.73
C ASP A 179 1.23 10.31 -1.58
N ARG A 180 0.49 11.23 -0.93
CA ARG A 180 -0.25 12.36 -1.55
C ARG A 180 -1.27 11.89 -2.59
N LEU A 181 -1.93 10.78 -2.32
CA LEU A 181 -3.00 10.23 -3.15
C LEU A 181 -4.39 10.62 -2.63
N LEU A 182 -4.50 11.08 -1.37
CA LEU A 182 -5.72 11.56 -0.74
C LEU A 182 -5.63 13.06 -0.45
N LYS A 183 -6.75 13.76 -0.58
CA LYS A 183 -6.86 15.21 -0.33
C LYS A 183 -6.65 15.57 1.14
N GLU A 184 -7.15 14.72 2.03
CA GLU A 184 -7.14 14.93 3.47
C GLU A 184 -6.81 13.65 4.21
N ASN A 185 -6.45 13.78 5.47
CA ASN A 185 -6.21 12.63 6.33
C ASN A 185 -7.55 12.07 6.83
N ILE A 186 -8.17 11.18 6.07
CA ILE A 186 -9.46 10.56 6.40
C ILE A 186 -9.45 9.97 7.83
N ASN A 187 -8.29 9.50 8.32
CA ASN A 187 -8.19 8.92 9.67
C ASN A 187 -8.53 9.85 10.82
N ASP A 188 -8.46 11.17 10.61
CA ASP A 188 -8.77 12.17 11.65
C ASP A 188 -10.27 12.20 11.98
N TYR A 189 -11.10 11.66 11.09
CA TYR A 189 -12.57 11.59 11.20
C TYR A 189 -13.09 10.19 11.52
N LEU A 190 -12.20 9.20 11.72
CA LEU A 190 -12.58 7.81 11.94
C LEU A 190 -12.35 7.39 13.39
N ASP A 191 -13.40 6.91 14.02
CA ASP A 191 -13.31 6.25 15.30
C ASP A 191 -12.64 4.88 15.17
N LYS A 192 -12.07 4.39 16.27
CA LYS A 192 -11.51 3.05 16.31
C LYS A 192 -12.62 2.05 16.66
N ILE A 193 -12.54 0.86 16.07
CA ILE A 193 -13.30 -0.28 16.60
C ILE A 193 -12.55 -0.78 17.83
N GLU A 194 -13.20 -0.75 18.99
CA GLU A 194 -12.61 -1.13 20.26
C GLU A 194 -12.30 -2.64 20.28
N TYR A 195 -11.15 -2.96 20.87
CA TYR A 195 -10.79 -4.34 21.16
C TYR A 195 -11.50 -4.82 22.42
N VAL A 196 -12.07 -6.01 22.34
CA VAL A 196 -12.63 -6.66 23.55
C VAL A 196 -11.50 -7.42 24.23
N GLU A 197 -11.33 -7.15 25.51
CA GLU A 197 -10.39 -7.88 26.32
C GLU A 197 -10.82 -9.35 26.42
N THR A 198 -9.93 -10.25 26.01
CA THR A 198 -10.19 -11.69 26.08
C THR A 198 -9.46 -12.25 27.28
N LYS A 199 -10.22 -12.75 28.26
CA LYS A 199 -9.65 -13.49 29.38
C LYS A 199 -9.06 -14.80 28.84
N ARG A 200 -7.77 -14.99 29.07
CA ARG A 200 -7.11 -16.25 28.73
C ARG A 200 -7.26 -17.20 29.89
N GLU A 201 -7.76 -18.36 29.60
CA GLU A 201 -7.76 -19.47 30.57
C GLU A 201 -6.39 -20.15 30.55
N TYR A 202 -5.98 -20.63 31.70
CA TYR A 202 -4.73 -21.36 31.89
C TYR A 202 -5.00 -22.61 32.74
N LEU A 203 -4.19 -23.62 32.54
CA LEU A 203 -4.24 -24.83 33.36
C LEU A 203 -3.56 -24.57 34.72
N THR A 204 -4.22 -24.95 35.78
CA THR A 204 -3.61 -25.02 37.11
C THR A 204 -2.61 -26.19 37.18
N LEU A 205 -1.73 -26.18 38.14
CA LEU A 205 -0.76 -27.28 38.32
C LEU A 205 -1.45 -28.64 38.55
N GLU A 206 -2.59 -28.65 39.24
CA GLU A 206 -3.37 -29.87 39.47
C GLU A 206 -4.03 -30.38 38.21
N GLU A 207 -4.53 -29.50 37.36
CA GLU A 207 -5.07 -29.87 36.04
C GLU A 207 -3.97 -30.39 35.11
N LEU A 208 -2.77 -29.81 35.19
CA LEU A 208 -1.63 -30.28 34.43
C LEU A 208 -1.19 -31.68 34.89
N LYS A 209 -1.19 -31.98 36.19
CA LYS A 209 -0.93 -33.32 36.73
C LYS A 209 -1.97 -34.33 36.23
N ARG A 210 -3.26 -33.94 36.22
CA ARG A 210 -4.34 -34.78 35.67
C ARG A 210 -4.16 -35.02 34.18
N LEU A 211 -3.76 -34.00 33.43
CA LEU A 211 -3.48 -34.12 32.00
C LEU A 211 -2.34 -35.12 31.75
N ASP A 212 -1.29 -35.12 32.57
CA ASP A 212 -0.17 -36.07 32.43
C ASP A 212 -0.59 -37.54 32.64
N THR A 213 -1.54 -37.79 33.50
CA THR A 213 -2.08 -39.14 33.77
C THR A 213 -3.20 -39.55 32.81
N THR A 214 -3.73 -38.62 32.00
CA THR A 214 -4.83 -38.92 31.07
C THR A 214 -4.33 -39.77 29.90
N PRO A 215 -5.02 -40.87 29.55
CA PRO A 215 -4.68 -41.65 28.36
C PRO A 215 -4.69 -40.81 27.09
N CYS A 216 -3.67 -40.97 26.26
CA CYS A 216 -3.55 -40.26 24.99
C CYS A 216 -2.99 -41.22 23.92
N ASP A 217 -3.72 -41.37 22.85
CA ASP A 217 -3.34 -42.28 21.75
C ASP A 217 -2.06 -41.84 21.05
N ILE A 218 -1.68 -40.56 21.20
CA ILE A 218 -0.48 -39.99 20.62
C ILE A 218 0.47 -39.53 21.75
N PRO A 219 1.37 -40.39 22.25
CA PRO A 219 2.23 -40.07 23.40
C PRO A 219 3.13 -38.84 23.17
N VAL A 220 3.56 -38.60 21.92
CA VAL A 220 4.35 -37.42 21.55
C VAL A 220 3.58 -36.13 21.76
N LEU A 221 2.29 -36.11 21.43
CA LEU A 221 1.43 -34.93 21.61
C LEU A 221 1.30 -34.58 23.11
N ARG A 222 1.07 -35.57 23.97
CA ARG A 222 1.01 -35.36 25.42
C ARG A 222 2.31 -34.79 25.97
N ARG A 223 3.46 -35.37 25.61
CA ARG A 223 4.77 -34.86 26.02
C ARG A 223 5.02 -33.43 25.53
N ALA A 224 4.67 -33.11 24.31
CA ALA A 224 4.80 -31.79 23.72
C ALA A 224 3.90 -30.76 24.47
N ALA A 225 2.65 -31.14 24.81
CA ALA A 225 1.75 -30.29 25.57
C ALA A 225 2.30 -29.97 26.97
N ILE A 226 2.76 -30.98 27.70
CA ILE A 226 3.36 -30.78 29.03
C ILE A 226 4.64 -29.96 28.95
N PHE A 227 5.49 -30.24 27.97
CA PHE A 227 6.70 -29.48 27.73
C PHE A 227 6.37 -27.99 27.42
N SER A 228 5.33 -27.72 26.61
CA SER A 228 4.83 -26.37 26.37
C SER A 228 4.41 -25.65 27.64
N CYS A 229 3.70 -26.36 28.55
CA CYS A 229 3.25 -25.78 29.82
C CYS A 229 4.41 -25.36 30.72
N PHE A 230 5.51 -26.14 30.75
CA PHE A 230 6.67 -25.82 31.56
C PHE A 230 7.60 -24.79 30.97
N THR A 231 7.72 -24.75 29.62
CA THR A 231 8.67 -23.87 28.92
C THR A 231 8.04 -22.59 28.43
N GLY A 232 6.72 -22.53 28.29
CA GLY A 232 6.00 -21.42 27.68
C GLY A 232 6.19 -21.32 26.16
N LEU A 233 6.86 -22.30 25.54
CA LEU A 233 7.07 -22.32 24.09
C LEU A 233 5.75 -22.55 23.35
N ARG A 234 5.61 -21.86 22.21
CA ARG A 234 4.46 -22.06 21.33
C ARG A 234 4.59 -23.37 20.56
N VAL A 235 3.45 -23.93 20.11
CA VAL A 235 3.43 -25.14 19.30
C VAL A 235 4.35 -25.04 18.06
N SER A 236 4.37 -23.87 17.38
CA SER A 236 5.28 -23.62 16.25
C SER A 236 6.75 -23.79 16.61
N ASP A 237 7.13 -23.34 17.80
CA ASP A 237 8.51 -23.36 18.26
C ASP A 237 8.92 -24.78 18.68
N ILE A 238 7.98 -25.52 19.33
CA ILE A 238 8.19 -26.92 19.72
C ILE A 238 8.36 -27.81 18.49
N ILE A 239 7.58 -27.61 17.42
CA ILE A 239 7.70 -28.39 16.18
C ILE A 239 9.06 -28.17 15.52
N GLN A 240 9.66 -27.00 15.66
CA GLN A 240 10.95 -26.65 15.08
C GLN A 240 12.12 -26.84 16.03
N LEU A 241 11.89 -27.30 17.27
CA LEU A 241 12.92 -27.45 18.29
C LEU A 241 13.86 -28.61 17.93
N GLU A 242 15.14 -28.34 17.88
CA GLU A 242 16.21 -29.29 17.65
C GLU A 242 17.21 -29.26 18.82
N TRP A 243 17.96 -30.33 19.00
CA TRP A 243 18.99 -30.41 20.06
C TRP A 243 20.04 -29.30 19.99
N LYS A 244 20.35 -28.80 18.83
CA LYS A 244 21.26 -27.66 18.62
C LYS A 244 20.80 -26.35 19.27
N HIS A 245 19.48 -26.22 19.56
CA HIS A 245 18.91 -25.04 20.22
C HIS A 245 19.00 -25.11 21.73
N ILE A 246 19.40 -26.26 22.30
CA ILE A 246 19.56 -26.43 23.75
C ILE A 246 21.05 -26.28 24.06
N VAL A 247 21.39 -25.21 24.75
CA VAL A 247 22.78 -24.88 25.09
C VAL A 247 22.96 -24.77 26.60
N LYS A 248 24.20 -24.99 27.08
CA LYS A 248 24.52 -24.74 28.48
C LYS A 248 24.62 -23.24 28.76
N ALA A 249 23.92 -22.77 29.75
CA ALA A 249 24.04 -21.40 30.25
C ALA A 249 25.33 -21.25 31.11
N PRO A 250 25.84 -20.02 31.29
CA PRO A 250 27.05 -19.74 32.06
C PRO A 250 26.96 -20.20 33.52
N ASP A 251 25.76 -20.29 34.09
CA ASP A 251 25.47 -20.76 35.45
C ASP A 251 25.40 -22.28 35.56
N GLY A 252 25.68 -23.02 34.48
CA GLY A 252 25.63 -24.48 34.42
C GLY A 252 24.25 -25.06 34.12
N GLY A 253 23.20 -24.24 34.02
CA GLY A 253 21.86 -24.62 33.58
C GLY A 253 21.77 -24.90 32.09
N TRP A 254 20.59 -25.33 31.64
CA TRP A 254 20.28 -25.49 30.23
C TRP A 254 19.33 -24.35 29.80
N CYS A 255 19.60 -23.75 28.68
CA CYS A 255 18.73 -22.74 28.07
C CYS A 255 18.42 -23.08 26.60
N MET A 256 17.31 -22.52 26.13
CA MET A 256 16.80 -22.70 24.77
C MET A 256 16.67 -21.33 24.08
#